data_71610a3c44d0b52d72f465d316b0b41d
#
_entry.id   71610a3c44d0b52d72f465d316b0b41d
#
_cell.length_a   1.000
_cell.length_b   1.000
_cell.length_c   1.000
_cell.angle_alpha   90.00
_cell.angle_beta   90.00
_cell.angle_gamma   90.00
#
_symmetry.space_group_name_H-M   'P 1'
#
loop_
_entity.id
_entity.type
_entity.pdbx_description
1 polymer ?
#
loop_
_entity_poly.entity_id
_entity_poly.type
_entity_poly.pdbx_seq_one_letter_code
_entity_poly.pdbx_strand_id
1 'polypeptide(L)'
;FMIVSLIACSSTTKKDAYNTETEKITIIRFDKDIYNYLQNPSEVKESELKEKYPLFLQAYGRVAMITDDNDFSGFFPDLRDKFSHPLLMQIYRDALNTYEDVSVYENELTAANTFISEHFAGRKLPQLAMHISGFRQNVIVLNNIISISADKYLGSEYAQYKEFFQPYERQQMQPKFVVRDYLRAWLMSEIVKDSPD
;
A
#
# COMPACT_ATOMS: atom_id res chain seq x y z
N PHE A 1 73.97 16.35 -17.00
CA PHE A 1 72.68 15.96 -17.59
C PHE A 1 71.86 15.32 -16.49
N MET A 2 70.84 16.02 -16.05
CA MET A 2 69.92 15.61 -14.93
C MET A 2 68.59 15.28 -15.57
N ILE A 3 68.19 13.99 -15.52
CA ILE A 3 66.94 13.50 -16.08
C ILE A 3 65.93 13.59 -14.98
N VAL A 4 64.95 14.46 -15.13
CA VAL A 4 63.79 14.55 -14.24
C VAL A 4 62.69 13.64 -14.78
N SER A 5 62.41 12.53 -14.07
CA SER A 5 61.31 11.64 -14.40
C SER A 5 60.03 12.18 -13.77
N LEU A 6 59.08 12.61 -14.60
CA LEU A 6 57.73 12.97 -14.21
C LEU A 6 56.93 11.68 -14.01
N ILE A 7 56.58 11.36 -12.76
CA ILE A 7 55.61 10.32 -12.42
C ILE A 7 54.21 10.92 -12.50
N ALA A 8 53.48 10.61 -13.55
CA ALA A 8 52.06 10.92 -13.66
C ALA A 8 51.27 9.95 -12.79
N CYS A 9 50.78 10.42 -11.64
CA CYS A 9 49.77 9.71 -10.86
C CYS A 9 48.43 9.78 -11.60
N SER A 10 48.07 8.71 -12.28
CA SER A 10 46.71 8.47 -12.78
C SER A 10 45.86 8.00 -11.62
N SER A 11 45.08 8.91 -11.02
CA SER A 11 44.04 8.55 -10.05
C SER A 11 42.86 7.94 -10.81
N THR A 12 42.87 6.63 -10.95
CA THR A 12 41.70 5.87 -11.41
C THR A 12 40.70 5.85 -10.25
N THR A 13 39.75 6.74 -10.28
CA THR A 13 38.57 6.67 -9.40
C THR A 13 37.82 5.39 -9.79
N LYS A 14 38.06 4.31 -9.06
CA LYS A 14 37.15 3.17 -9.10
C LYS A 14 35.76 3.70 -8.67
N LYS A 15 34.87 3.86 -9.65
CA LYS A 15 33.45 3.79 -9.37
C LYS A 15 33.21 2.38 -8.85
N ASP A 16 33.10 2.23 -7.54
CA ASP A 16 32.49 1.04 -6.94
C ASP A 16 31.11 0.97 -7.55
N ALA A 17 30.93 0.06 -8.48
CA ALA A 17 29.61 -0.32 -8.97
C ALA A 17 28.91 -0.96 -7.76
N TYR A 18 28.13 -0.18 -7.05
CA TYR A 18 27.16 -0.67 -6.10
C TYR A 18 26.21 -1.56 -6.90
N ASN A 19 26.45 -2.86 -6.82
CA ASN A 19 25.52 -3.86 -7.32
C ASN A 19 24.34 -3.90 -6.33
N THR A 20 23.52 -2.86 -6.36
CA THR A 20 22.24 -2.85 -5.65
C THR A 20 21.31 -3.78 -6.44
N GLU A 21 21.28 -5.06 -6.06
CA GLU A 21 20.11 -5.88 -6.40
C GLU A 21 18.89 -5.07 -5.99
N THR A 22 18.12 -4.65 -6.98
CA THR A 22 16.93 -3.83 -6.75
C THR A 22 15.94 -4.69 -5.97
N GLU A 23 15.74 -4.37 -4.67
CA GLU A 23 14.81 -5.07 -3.82
C GLU A 23 13.40 -4.93 -4.42
N LYS A 24 12.87 -6.05 -4.93
CA LYS A 24 11.55 -6.09 -5.56
C LYS A 24 10.48 -5.81 -4.50
N ILE A 25 9.65 -4.81 -4.74
CA ILE A 25 8.48 -4.56 -3.90
C ILE A 25 7.36 -5.51 -4.30
N THR A 26 6.79 -6.19 -3.32
CA THR A 26 5.59 -7.01 -3.44
C THR A 26 4.44 -6.38 -2.67
N ILE A 27 3.24 -6.44 -3.23
CA ILE A 27 2.04 -5.86 -2.61
C ILE A 27 1.40 -6.88 -1.66
N ILE A 28 1.17 -6.47 -0.42
CA ILE A 28 0.44 -7.27 0.56
C ILE A 28 -1.03 -7.30 0.17
N ARG A 29 -1.56 -8.47 -0.15
CA ARG A 29 -2.94 -8.67 -0.56
C ARG A 29 -3.83 -9.00 0.65
N PHE A 30 -3.90 -8.05 1.60
CA PHE A 30 -4.81 -8.13 2.75
C PHE A 30 -6.28 -8.26 2.32
N ASP A 31 -6.64 -7.61 1.23
CA ASP A 31 -7.95 -7.73 0.58
C ASP A 31 -8.30 -9.20 0.25
N LYS A 32 -7.37 -9.96 -0.32
CA LYS A 32 -7.58 -11.38 -0.65
C LYS A 32 -7.71 -12.24 0.61
N ASP A 33 -6.90 -11.98 1.63
CA ASP A 33 -6.95 -12.76 2.88
C ASP A 33 -8.26 -12.53 3.65
N ILE A 34 -8.72 -11.28 3.73
CA ILE A 34 -10.04 -10.97 4.32
C ILE A 34 -11.17 -11.57 3.49
N TYR A 35 -11.10 -11.54 2.15
CA TYR A 35 -12.10 -12.18 1.32
C TYR A 35 -12.18 -13.70 1.57
N ASN A 36 -11.03 -14.36 1.65
CA ASN A 36 -10.96 -15.79 1.96
C ASN A 36 -11.57 -16.14 3.33
N TYR A 37 -11.39 -15.25 4.32
CA TYR A 37 -12.06 -15.37 5.61
C TYR A 37 -13.58 -15.22 5.45
N LEU A 38 -14.05 -14.19 4.76
CA LEU A 38 -15.47 -13.90 4.56
C LEU A 38 -16.22 -15.03 3.82
N GLN A 39 -15.55 -15.72 2.88
CA GLN A 39 -16.15 -16.86 2.17
C GLN A 39 -16.34 -18.10 3.06
N ASN A 40 -15.51 -18.29 4.07
CA ASN A 40 -15.57 -19.43 4.97
C ASN A 40 -14.99 -19.04 6.35
N PRO A 41 -15.77 -18.32 7.18
CA PRO A 41 -15.32 -17.84 8.49
C PRO A 41 -15.01 -19.00 9.45
N SER A 42 -13.91 -18.88 10.19
CA SER A 42 -13.54 -19.82 11.26
C SER A 42 -12.61 -19.17 12.26
N GLU A 43 -12.59 -19.65 13.51
CA GLU A 43 -11.68 -19.21 14.56
C GLU A 43 -10.19 -19.39 14.19
N VAL A 44 -9.89 -20.44 13.42
CA VAL A 44 -8.52 -20.68 12.91
C VAL A 44 -8.08 -19.55 12.01
N LYS A 45 -8.90 -19.17 11.03
CA LYS A 45 -8.59 -18.04 10.12
C LYS A 45 -8.53 -16.70 10.85
N GLU A 46 -9.38 -16.49 11.86
CA GLU A 46 -9.31 -15.29 12.71
C GLU A 46 -7.97 -15.21 13.44
N SER A 47 -7.49 -16.33 13.98
CA SER A 47 -6.18 -16.41 14.64
C SER A 47 -5.04 -16.18 13.67
N GLU A 48 -5.10 -16.78 12.47
CA GLU A 48 -4.10 -16.57 11.40
C GLU A 48 -4.03 -15.08 10.96
N LEU A 49 -5.19 -14.42 10.81
CA LEU A 49 -5.23 -13.00 10.46
C LEU A 49 -4.69 -12.11 11.57
N LYS A 50 -4.98 -12.41 12.84
CA LYS A 50 -4.43 -11.69 14.00
C LYS A 50 -2.91 -11.83 14.08
N GLU A 51 -2.38 -13.01 13.83
CA GLU A 51 -0.94 -13.27 13.82
C GLU A 51 -0.24 -12.60 12.63
N LYS A 52 -0.83 -12.69 11.44
CA LYS A 52 -0.24 -12.14 10.21
C LYS A 52 -0.28 -10.61 10.15
N TYR A 53 -1.32 -9.99 10.74
CA TYR A 53 -1.60 -8.56 10.59
C TYR A 53 -1.88 -7.83 11.93
N PRO A 54 -1.08 -8.00 12.99
CA PRO A 54 -1.45 -7.58 14.33
C PRO A 54 -1.80 -6.09 14.44
N LEU A 55 -0.91 -5.21 13.98
CA LEU A 55 -1.14 -3.75 14.01
C LEU A 55 -2.04 -3.27 12.88
N PHE A 56 -1.90 -3.87 11.70
CA PHE A 56 -2.67 -3.45 10.54
C PHE A 56 -4.15 -3.79 10.70
N LEU A 57 -4.48 -4.93 11.29
CA LEU A 57 -5.87 -5.33 11.56
C LEU A 57 -6.57 -4.35 12.51
N GLN A 58 -5.85 -3.86 13.54
CA GLN A 58 -6.36 -2.82 14.44
C GLN A 58 -6.61 -1.50 13.71
N ALA A 59 -5.64 -1.04 12.92
CA ALA A 59 -5.78 0.19 12.15
C ALA A 59 -6.94 0.10 11.14
N TYR A 60 -7.06 -1.03 10.45
CA TYR A 60 -8.17 -1.29 9.55
C TYR A 60 -9.52 -1.29 10.28
N GLY A 61 -9.61 -1.91 11.45
CA GLY A 61 -10.80 -1.91 12.30
C GLY A 61 -11.26 -0.49 12.63
N ARG A 62 -10.35 0.36 13.13
CA ARG A 62 -10.65 1.74 13.51
C ARG A 62 -11.06 2.61 12.32
N VAL A 63 -10.37 2.49 11.20
CA VAL A 63 -10.49 3.41 10.07
C VAL A 63 -11.58 2.95 9.09
N ALA A 64 -11.60 1.68 8.73
CA ALA A 64 -12.52 1.14 7.73
C ALA A 64 -13.81 0.59 8.34
N MET A 65 -13.75 0.08 9.58
CA MET A 65 -14.88 -0.56 10.26
C MET A 65 -15.53 0.32 11.33
N ILE A 66 -14.80 1.32 11.86
CA ILE A 66 -15.22 2.17 13.00
C ILE A 66 -15.45 1.31 14.27
N THR A 67 -14.57 0.37 14.50
CA THR A 67 -14.55 -0.42 15.73
C THR A 67 -13.41 0.10 16.60
N ASP A 68 -13.72 0.43 17.86
CA ASP A 68 -12.71 0.87 18.85
C ASP A 68 -12.15 -0.29 19.68
N ASP A 69 -12.51 -1.53 19.33
CA ASP A 69 -12.12 -2.72 20.07
C ASP A 69 -10.61 -3.02 19.91
N ASN A 70 -9.87 -2.81 20.99
CA ASN A 70 -8.44 -3.16 21.03
C ASN A 70 -8.21 -4.68 21.15
N ASP A 71 -9.22 -5.45 21.53
CA ASP A 71 -9.16 -6.90 21.74
C ASP A 71 -9.71 -7.73 20.58
N PHE A 72 -10.22 -7.08 19.53
CA PHE A 72 -10.88 -7.72 18.37
C PHE A 72 -12.18 -8.47 18.69
N SER A 73 -12.80 -8.28 19.86
CA SER A 73 -14.00 -9.03 20.24
C SER A 73 -15.17 -8.79 19.28
N GLY A 74 -15.37 -7.54 18.85
CA GLY A 74 -16.39 -7.13 17.88
C GLY A 74 -15.93 -7.15 16.42
N PHE A 75 -14.63 -7.12 16.15
CA PHE A 75 -14.08 -6.89 14.82
C PHE A 75 -14.58 -7.91 13.76
N PHE A 76 -14.43 -9.19 14.01
CA PHE A 76 -14.80 -10.21 13.04
C PHE A 76 -16.31 -10.38 12.86
N PRO A 77 -17.13 -10.33 13.91
CA PRO A 77 -18.59 -10.20 13.77
C PRO A 77 -19.00 -9.00 12.91
N ASP A 78 -18.49 -7.81 13.21
CA ASP A 78 -18.82 -6.58 12.49
C ASP A 78 -18.34 -6.64 11.02
N LEU A 79 -17.18 -7.24 10.77
CA LEU A 79 -16.66 -7.46 9.43
C LEU A 79 -17.60 -8.35 8.60
N ARG A 80 -18.08 -9.46 9.19
CA ARG A 80 -19.06 -10.34 8.54
C ARG A 80 -20.39 -9.64 8.30
N ASP A 81 -20.90 -8.90 9.29
CA ASP A 81 -22.14 -8.15 9.16
C ASP A 81 -22.07 -7.14 8.04
N LYS A 82 -21.03 -6.30 8.04
CA LYS A 82 -20.79 -5.30 7.00
C LYS A 82 -20.79 -5.90 5.61
N PHE A 83 -20.00 -6.94 5.38
CA PHE A 83 -19.86 -7.56 4.06
C PHE A 83 -20.93 -8.62 3.77
N SER A 84 -21.92 -8.83 4.67
CA SER A 84 -23.14 -9.56 4.33
C SER A 84 -24.06 -8.76 3.40
N HIS A 85 -23.88 -7.42 3.35
CA HIS A 85 -24.65 -6.57 2.46
C HIS A 85 -24.30 -6.83 0.99
N PRO A 86 -25.26 -7.18 0.12
CA PRO A 86 -25.00 -7.62 -1.26
C PRO A 86 -24.17 -6.62 -2.08
N LEU A 87 -24.47 -5.30 -1.95
CA LEU A 87 -23.74 -4.25 -2.66
C LEU A 87 -22.29 -4.17 -2.22
N LEU A 88 -22.00 -4.22 -0.91
CA LEU A 88 -20.62 -4.17 -0.41
C LEU A 88 -19.82 -5.40 -0.84
N MET A 89 -20.44 -6.58 -0.82
CA MET A 89 -19.81 -7.80 -1.32
C MET A 89 -19.60 -7.76 -2.84
N GLN A 90 -20.49 -7.10 -3.60
CA GLN A 90 -20.28 -6.88 -5.03
C GLN A 90 -19.07 -5.97 -5.28
N ILE A 91 -19.00 -4.81 -4.58
CA ILE A 91 -17.86 -3.90 -4.66
C ILE A 91 -16.56 -4.62 -4.31
N TYR A 92 -16.60 -5.50 -3.31
CA TYR A 92 -15.45 -6.31 -2.92
C TYR A 92 -14.94 -7.18 -4.07
N ARG A 93 -15.84 -7.95 -4.69
CA ARG A 93 -15.50 -8.80 -5.85
C ARG A 93 -14.99 -8.00 -7.04
N ASP A 94 -15.61 -6.86 -7.34
CA ASP A 94 -15.20 -6.00 -8.44
C ASP A 94 -13.78 -5.46 -8.22
N ALA A 95 -13.43 -5.11 -6.97
CA ALA A 95 -12.08 -4.70 -6.61
C ALA A 95 -11.07 -5.86 -6.76
N LEU A 96 -11.40 -7.06 -6.28
CA LEU A 96 -10.52 -8.22 -6.46
C LEU A 96 -10.27 -8.55 -7.92
N ASN A 97 -11.30 -8.46 -8.78
CA ASN A 97 -11.17 -8.68 -10.22
C ASN A 97 -10.32 -7.60 -10.89
N THR A 98 -10.52 -6.30 -10.54
CA THR A 98 -9.74 -5.19 -11.08
C THR A 98 -8.26 -5.31 -10.74
N TYR A 99 -7.95 -5.84 -9.56
CA TYR A 99 -6.59 -6.01 -9.03
C TYR A 99 -6.19 -7.48 -8.92
N GLU A 100 -6.66 -8.33 -9.83
CA GLU A 100 -6.23 -9.73 -9.90
C GLU A 100 -4.73 -9.84 -10.13
N ASP A 101 -4.22 -9.09 -11.11
CA ASP A 101 -2.80 -8.87 -11.36
C ASP A 101 -2.37 -7.48 -10.89
N VAL A 102 -1.42 -7.44 -9.97
CA VAL A 102 -0.85 -6.21 -9.41
C VAL A 102 0.60 -5.97 -9.85
N SER A 103 1.11 -6.78 -10.77
CA SER A 103 2.51 -6.74 -11.20
C SER A 103 2.94 -5.39 -11.77
N VAL A 104 2.05 -4.68 -12.45
CA VAL A 104 2.33 -3.33 -12.98
C VAL A 104 2.64 -2.36 -11.84
N TYR A 105 1.88 -2.40 -10.74
CA TYR A 105 2.11 -1.54 -9.57
C TYR A 105 3.38 -1.94 -8.82
N GLU A 106 3.65 -3.24 -8.69
CA GLU A 106 4.89 -3.75 -8.07
C GLU A 106 6.13 -3.27 -8.84
N ASN A 107 6.09 -3.29 -10.17
CA ASN A 107 7.17 -2.81 -11.02
C ASN A 107 7.36 -1.29 -10.87
N GLU A 108 6.30 -0.50 -10.90
CA GLU A 108 6.34 0.95 -10.70
C GLU A 108 6.90 1.32 -9.31
N LEU A 109 6.46 0.62 -8.26
CA LEU A 109 6.95 0.83 -6.90
C LEU A 109 8.40 0.40 -6.73
N THR A 110 8.82 -0.68 -7.36
CA THR A 110 10.22 -1.14 -7.36
C THR A 110 11.13 -0.08 -8.00
N ALA A 111 10.73 0.47 -9.15
CA ALA A 111 11.45 1.56 -9.80
C ALA A 111 11.49 2.83 -8.92
N ALA A 112 10.37 3.21 -8.31
CA ALA A 112 10.30 4.35 -7.40
C ALA A 112 11.19 4.14 -6.16
N ASN A 113 11.19 2.94 -5.56
CA ASN A 113 12.01 2.62 -4.39
C ASN A 113 13.50 2.69 -4.70
N THR A 114 13.92 2.21 -5.88
CA THR A 114 15.30 2.34 -6.35
C THR A 114 15.69 3.81 -6.43
N PHE A 115 14.89 4.62 -7.12
CA PHE A 115 15.16 6.05 -7.26
C PHE A 115 15.24 6.75 -5.88
N ILE A 116 14.31 6.44 -4.97
CA ILE A 116 14.26 7.03 -3.64
C ILE A 116 15.51 6.64 -2.83
N SER A 117 15.90 5.36 -2.85
CA SER A 117 17.07 4.88 -2.09
C SER A 117 18.39 5.50 -2.58
N GLU A 118 18.48 5.79 -3.87
CA GLU A 118 19.66 6.41 -4.48
C GLU A 118 19.77 7.93 -4.23
N HIS A 119 18.62 8.62 -4.14
CA HIS A 119 18.60 10.09 -4.12
C HIS A 119 18.20 10.70 -2.76
N PHE A 120 17.64 9.91 -1.84
CA PHE A 120 17.13 10.39 -0.57
C PHE A 120 17.75 9.71 0.66
N ALA A 121 19.08 9.78 0.79
CA ALA A 121 19.83 9.34 1.98
C ALA A 121 19.49 7.91 2.45
N GLY A 122 19.30 6.97 1.54
CA GLY A 122 19.00 5.58 1.85
C GLY A 122 17.57 5.34 2.38
N ARG A 123 16.66 6.30 2.21
CA ARG A 123 15.24 6.10 2.52
C ARG A 123 14.67 5.00 1.63
N LYS A 124 13.72 4.26 2.18
CA LYS A 124 13.00 3.20 1.46
C LYS A 124 11.50 3.42 1.58
N LEU A 125 10.78 2.98 0.57
CA LEU A 125 9.32 2.96 0.62
C LEU A 125 8.81 1.91 1.63
N PRO A 126 7.77 2.21 2.42
CA PRO A 126 7.04 1.23 3.19
C PRO A 126 6.42 0.16 2.28
N GLN A 127 6.03 -0.98 2.85
CA GLN A 127 5.27 -1.97 2.08
C GLN A 127 3.90 -1.39 1.68
N LEU A 128 3.49 -1.60 0.43
CA LEU A 128 2.12 -1.33 0.01
C LEU A 128 1.23 -2.53 0.35
N ALA A 129 0.11 -2.27 1.03
CA ALA A 129 -0.97 -3.22 1.20
C ALA A 129 -2.24 -2.76 0.46
N MET A 130 -3.09 -3.69 0.07
CA MET A 130 -4.43 -3.40 -0.44
C MET A 130 -5.49 -3.85 0.55
N HIS A 131 -6.51 -3.00 0.77
CA HIS A 131 -7.68 -3.31 1.58
C HIS A 131 -8.97 -2.88 0.87
N ILE A 132 -10.13 -3.26 1.41
CA ILE A 132 -11.45 -2.82 0.94
C ILE A 132 -12.15 -2.13 2.09
N SER A 133 -12.55 -0.88 1.92
CA SER A 133 -13.19 -0.08 2.96
C SER A 133 -14.71 0.07 2.82
N GLY A 134 -15.26 -0.26 1.66
CA GLY A 134 -16.65 0.11 1.30
C GLY A 134 -16.76 1.63 1.05
N PHE A 135 -15.80 2.19 0.33
CA PHE A 135 -15.67 3.60 -0.02
C PHE A 135 -15.37 4.58 1.13
N ARG A 136 -15.11 4.08 2.35
CA ARG A 136 -14.98 4.96 3.53
C ARG A 136 -13.63 5.66 3.61
N GLN A 137 -12.55 4.94 3.31
CA GLN A 137 -11.20 5.44 3.54
C GLN A 137 -10.29 5.13 2.35
N ASN A 138 -9.47 6.10 1.95
CA ASN A 138 -8.56 5.91 0.82
C ASN A 138 -7.25 5.24 1.24
N VAL A 139 -6.68 5.66 2.37
CA VAL A 139 -5.31 5.29 2.78
C VAL A 139 -5.26 5.04 4.28
N ILE A 140 -4.53 4.00 4.68
CA ILE A 140 -4.12 3.75 6.08
C ILE A 140 -2.60 3.82 6.12
N VAL A 141 -2.04 4.66 7.00
CA VAL A 141 -0.60 4.84 7.16
C VAL A 141 -0.16 4.28 8.51
N LEU A 142 0.77 3.33 8.48
CA LEU A 142 1.51 2.81 9.63
C LEU A 142 3.01 3.00 9.38
N ASN A 143 3.84 2.81 10.40
CA ASN A 143 5.28 3.08 10.30
C ASN A 143 5.99 2.41 9.11
N ASN A 144 5.61 1.16 8.79
CA ASN A 144 6.24 0.35 7.76
C ASN A 144 5.28 -0.16 6.68
N ILE A 145 4.00 0.21 6.74
CA ILE A 145 2.96 -0.19 5.79
C ILE A 145 2.10 1.02 5.45
N ILE A 146 1.89 1.26 4.17
CA ILE A 146 0.85 2.16 3.68
C ILE A 146 -0.13 1.29 2.90
N SER A 147 -1.41 1.36 3.25
CA SER A 147 -2.44 0.58 2.58
C SER A 147 -3.39 1.48 1.80
N ILE A 148 -3.69 1.06 0.58
CA ILE A 148 -4.65 1.72 -0.31
C ILE A 148 -5.95 0.93 -0.33
N SER A 149 -7.08 1.64 -0.26
CA SER A 149 -8.41 1.04 -0.43
C SER A 149 -8.67 0.79 -1.91
N ALA A 150 -8.53 -0.47 -2.35
CA ALA A 150 -8.64 -0.82 -3.77
C ALA A 150 -10.01 -0.50 -4.36
N ASP A 151 -11.08 -0.56 -3.57
CA ASP A 151 -12.44 -0.18 -3.97
C ASP A 151 -12.62 1.32 -4.27
N LYS A 152 -11.65 2.17 -3.95
CA LYS A 152 -11.64 3.60 -4.30
C LYS A 152 -11.03 3.90 -5.66
N TYR A 153 -10.55 2.89 -6.39
CA TYR A 153 -9.83 3.06 -7.66
C TYR A 153 -10.31 2.08 -8.74
N LEU A 154 -11.64 1.91 -8.88
CA LEU A 154 -12.27 1.01 -9.86
C LEU A 154 -12.52 1.64 -11.24
N GLY A 155 -12.21 2.94 -11.38
CA GLY A 155 -12.43 3.70 -12.61
C GLY A 155 -13.52 4.74 -12.48
N SER A 156 -13.37 5.89 -13.16
CA SER A 156 -14.30 7.03 -13.07
C SER A 156 -15.74 6.68 -13.44
N GLU A 157 -15.93 5.66 -14.28
CA GLU A 157 -17.26 5.25 -14.78
C GLU A 157 -17.84 4.05 -14.01
N TYR A 158 -17.18 3.60 -12.95
CA TYR A 158 -17.72 2.53 -12.11
C TYR A 158 -19.12 2.89 -11.61
N ALA A 159 -20.09 2.00 -11.87
CA ALA A 159 -21.51 2.33 -11.75
C ALA A 159 -21.90 2.80 -10.33
N GLN A 160 -21.40 2.08 -9.31
CA GLN A 160 -21.73 2.38 -7.91
C GLN A 160 -21.16 3.71 -7.43
N TYR A 161 -20.10 4.24 -8.07
CA TYR A 161 -19.57 5.56 -7.71
C TYR A 161 -20.57 6.69 -8.00
N LYS A 162 -21.46 6.52 -8.99
CA LYS A 162 -22.41 7.57 -9.39
C LYS A 162 -23.40 7.91 -8.29
N GLU A 163 -23.65 6.97 -7.37
CA GLU A 163 -24.55 7.18 -6.23
C GLU A 163 -23.88 7.89 -5.05
N PHE A 164 -22.56 7.79 -4.93
CA PHE A 164 -21.83 8.23 -3.73
C PHE A 164 -20.88 9.41 -3.98
N PHE A 165 -20.43 9.63 -5.22
CA PHE A 165 -19.38 10.59 -5.53
C PHE A 165 -19.74 11.52 -6.69
N GLN A 166 -19.33 12.77 -6.56
CA GLN A 166 -19.49 13.77 -7.62
C GLN A 166 -18.59 13.45 -8.83
N PRO A 167 -18.90 13.92 -10.05
CA PRO A 167 -18.10 13.65 -11.24
C PRO A 167 -16.62 14.00 -11.11
N TYR A 168 -16.27 15.11 -10.44
CA TYR A 168 -14.89 15.54 -10.27
C TYR A 168 -14.10 14.62 -9.31
N GLU A 169 -14.76 14.04 -8.27
CA GLU A 169 -14.17 13.10 -7.36
C GLU A 169 -13.85 11.78 -8.09
N ARG A 170 -14.80 11.29 -8.89
CA ARG A 170 -14.65 10.05 -9.66
C ARG A 170 -13.47 10.08 -10.63
N GLN A 171 -13.13 11.27 -11.17
CA GLN A 171 -11.94 11.43 -12.02
C GLN A 171 -10.63 11.08 -11.30
N GLN A 172 -10.58 11.17 -9.98
CA GLN A 172 -9.43 10.78 -9.16
C GLN A 172 -9.47 9.30 -8.72
N MET A 173 -10.57 8.59 -8.97
CA MET A 173 -10.82 7.22 -8.51
C MET A 173 -10.50 6.19 -9.61
N GLN A 174 -9.33 6.30 -10.23
CA GLN A 174 -8.90 5.45 -11.34
C GLN A 174 -7.68 4.61 -10.95
N PRO A 175 -7.54 3.36 -11.44
CA PRO A 175 -6.43 2.46 -11.12
C PRO A 175 -5.04 3.09 -11.30
N LYS A 176 -4.85 3.92 -12.32
CA LYS A 176 -3.59 4.63 -12.58
C LYS A 176 -3.13 5.58 -11.47
N PHE A 177 -3.99 5.90 -10.51
CA PHE A 177 -3.65 6.81 -9.41
C PHE A 177 -3.25 6.08 -8.11
N VAL A 178 -3.29 4.76 -8.07
CA VAL A 178 -2.92 3.96 -6.88
C VAL A 178 -1.49 4.27 -6.43
N VAL A 179 -0.50 4.18 -7.32
CA VAL A 179 0.91 4.44 -6.98
C VAL A 179 1.13 5.92 -6.63
N ARG A 180 0.49 6.84 -7.36
CA ARG A 180 0.56 8.29 -7.05
C ARG A 180 0.09 8.58 -5.62
N ASP A 181 -1.07 8.04 -5.24
CA ASP A 181 -1.66 8.35 -3.94
C ASP A 181 -0.93 7.63 -2.80
N TYR A 182 -0.35 6.45 -3.06
CA TYR A 182 0.57 5.80 -2.14
C TYR A 182 1.82 6.65 -1.91
N LEU A 183 2.50 7.11 -2.98
CA LEU A 183 3.70 7.95 -2.88
C LEU A 183 3.39 9.29 -2.19
N ARG A 184 2.22 9.87 -2.46
CA ARG A 184 1.76 11.07 -1.76
C ARG A 184 1.59 10.84 -0.26
N ALA A 185 0.96 9.73 0.12
CA ALA A 185 0.78 9.37 1.53
C ALA A 185 2.13 9.15 2.23
N TRP A 186 3.08 8.48 1.58
CA TRP A 186 4.45 8.33 2.08
C TRP A 186 5.13 9.68 2.28
N LEU A 187 5.14 10.55 1.28
CA LEU A 187 5.75 11.89 1.36
C LEU A 187 5.16 12.70 2.52
N MET A 188 3.85 12.71 2.67
CA MET A 188 3.18 13.42 3.77
C MET A 188 3.59 12.87 5.14
N SER A 189 3.74 11.53 5.26
CA SER A 189 4.19 10.90 6.51
C SER A 189 5.64 11.26 6.85
N GLU A 190 6.52 11.40 5.85
CA GLU A 190 7.91 11.79 6.07
C GLU A 190 8.03 13.27 6.49
N ILE A 191 7.24 14.16 5.87
CA ILE A 191 7.20 15.57 6.27
C ILE A 191 6.77 15.73 7.74
N VAL A 192 5.78 14.97 8.17
CA VAL A 192 5.30 15.00 9.56
C VAL A 192 6.37 14.49 10.53
N LYS A 193 7.13 13.46 10.17
CA LYS A 193 8.23 12.93 11.01
C LYS A 193 9.39 13.92 11.15
N ASP A 194 9.68 14.69 10.10
CA ASP A 194 10.80 15.65 10.08
C ASP A 194 10.38 17.03 10.62
N SER A 195 9.11 17.25 10.98
CA SER A 195 8.65 18.51 11.58
C SER A 195 9.08 18.59 13.05
N PRO A 196 9.78 19.64 13.49
CA PRO A 196 10.06 19.84 14.91
C PRO A 196 8.75 20.09 15.66
N ASP A 197 8.61 19.51 16.86
CA ASP A 197 7.53 19.78 17.82
C ASP A 197 7.49 21.25 18.25
#